data_f10fdab70ea6e337d2930885dfbfda54
#
_entry.id   f10fdab70ea6e337d2930885dfbfda54
#
_cell.length_a   1.000
_cell.length_b   1.000
_cell.length_c   1.000
_cell.angle_alpha   90.00
_cell.angle_beta   90.00
_cell.angle_gamma   90.00
#
_symmetry.space_group_name_H-M   'P 1'
#
loop_
_entity.id
_entity.type
_entity.pdbx_description
1 polymer ?
#
loop_
_entity_poly.entity_id
_entity_poly.type
_entity_poly.pdbx_seq_one_letter_code
_entity_poly.pdbx_strand_id
1 'polypeptide(L)'
;MFWQKLGAIFEETRELIAGWANEAGFDLNGLTGGDETRHPRKKQLVDNHPLTKAGKKYANTASDWFRELDQTVDTENSERLEDAREVIQWYQYQIAVKTMRALSGRKEEFEEAAEFGELPKDSDGSAKVALIGIDRSMAAWRLMQLSLPERAASVVPLILQLERLRNRLEKAFPAARSFIRPGFDG
;
A
#
# COMPACT_ATOMS: atom_id res chain seq x y z
N MET A 1 20.30 -1.95 -18.88
CA MET A 1 20.16 -0.62 -19.52
C MET A 1 19.13 0.29 -18.87
N PHE A 2 17.89 -0.18 -18.58
CA PHE A 2 16.83 0.64 -17.94
C PHE A 2 17.21 1.12 -16.53
N TRP A 3 17.66 0.23 -15.65
CA TRP A 3 18.05 0.55 -14.27
C TRP A 3 19.22 1.51 -14.15
N GLN A 4 20.16 1.47 -15.11
CA GLN A 4 21.29 2.42 -15.14
C GLN A 4 20.83 3.83 -15.51
N LYS A 5 19.88 3.97 -16.46
CA LYS A 5 19.28 5.25 -16.81
C LYS A 5 18.43 5.83 -15.68
N LEU A 6 17.68 4.97 -14.98
CA LEU A 6 16.87 5.38 -13.84
C LEU A 6 17.77 5.87 -12.69
N GLY A 7 18.87 5.16 -12.40
CA GLY A 7 19.85 5.59 -11.41
C GLY A 7 20.47 6.96 -11.73
N ALA A 8 20.82 7.20 -13.00
CA ALA A 8 21.37 8.47 -13.44
C ALA A 8 20.36 9.63 -13.26
N ILE A 9 19.07 9.41 -13.58
CA ILE A 9 18.03 10.41 -13.40
C ILE A 9 17.83 10.73 -11.90
N PHE A 10 17.90 9.74 -11.02
CA PHE A 10 17.80 9.96 -9.58
C PHE A 10 18.98 10.75 -9.02
N GLU A 11 20.21 10.48 -9.47
CA GLU A 11 21.39 11.27 -9.05
C GLU A 11 21.32 12.70 -9.57
N GLU A 12 20.96 12.90 -10.83
CA GLU A 12 20.79 14.23 -11.41
C GLU A 12 19.72 15.05 -10.69
N THR A 13 18.58 14.43 -10.37
CA THR A 13 17.51 15.06 -9.60
C THR A 13 17.97 15.41 -8.17
N ARG A 14 18.74 14.53 -7.55
CA ARG A 14 19.30 14.77 -6.21
C ARG A 14 20.29 15.93 -6.20
N GLU A 15 21.16 16.03 -7.21
CA GLU A 15 22.10 17.16 -7.35
C GLU A 15 21.38 18.49 -7.57
N LEU A 16 20.31 18.50 -8.40
CA LEU A 16 19.46 19.68 -8.61
C LEU A 16 18.79 20.15 -7.32
N ILE A 17 18.20 19.22 -6.55
CA ILE A 17 17.56 19.53 -5.27
C ILE A 17 18.60 20.02 -4.27
N ALA A 18 19.79 19.43 -4.24
CA ALA A 18 20.88 19.87 -3.37
C ALA A 18 21.38 21.30 -3.74
N GLY A 19 21.44 21.62 -5.03
CA GLY A 19 21.77 22.95 -5.52
C GLY A 19 20.74 24.00 -5.07
N TRP A 20 19.47 23.75 -5.25
CA TRP A 20 18.39 24.65 -4.83
C TRP A 20 18.32 24.84 -3.32
N ALA A 21 18.52 23.77 -2.55
CA ALA A 21 18.54 23.85 -1.10
C ALA A 21 19.69 24.71 -0.59
N ASN A 22 20.85 24.58 -1.20
CA ASN A 22 22.04 25.36 -0.84
C ASN A 22 21.86 26.86 -1.19
N GLU A 23 21.28 27.19 -2.35
CA GLU A 23 20.91 28.55 -2.75
C GLU A 23 19.84 29.17 -1.83
N ALA A 24 18.88 28.37 -1.36
CA ALA A 24 17.81 28.79 -0.46
C ALA A 24 18.22 28.80 1.03
N GLY A 25 19.44 28.38 1.36
CA GLY A 25 19.92 28.27 2.75
C GLY A 25 19.27 27.14 3.55
N PHE A 26 18.72 26.13 2.87
CA PHE A 26 18.13 24.96 3.49
C PHE A 26 19.16 23.85 3.70
N ASP A 27 19.28 23.35 4.93
CA ASP A 27 20.08 22.15 5.23
C ASP A 27 19.30 20.88 4.88
N LEU A 28 19.58 20.31 3.70
CA LEU A 28 19.00 19.04 3.25
C LEU A 28 19.37 17.85 4.16
N ASN A 29 20.51 17.89 4.85
CA ASN A 29 20.89 16.84 5.77
C ASN A 29 19.98 16.83 7.02
N GLY A 30 19.44 17.99 7.40
CA GLY A 30 18.41 18.10 8.42
C GLY A 30 17.06 17.53 7.99
N LEU A 31 16.77 17.51 6.66
CA LEU A 31 15.53 16.97 6.10
C LEU A 31 15.63 15.45 5.77
N THR A 32 16.81 14.97 5.38
CA THR A 32 17.06 13.54 5.13
C THR A 32 17.33 12.77 6.43
N GLY A 33 17.68 13.46 7.49
CA GLY A 33 17.66 12.97 8.87
C GLY A 33 16.22 12.88 9.38
N GLY A 34 15.29 12.40 8.53
CA GLY A 34 13.91 12.09 8.93
C GLY A 34 13.96 11.14 10.09
N ASP A 35 13.60 11.66 11.19
CA ASP A 35 13.41 11.24 12.55
C ASP A 35 13.08 9.72 12.73
N GLU A 36 13.94 8.84 12.20
CA GLU A 36 13.89 7.40 12.49
C GLU A 36 14.10 7.13 13.99
N THR A 37 14.64 8.09 14.72
CA THR A 37 14.95 7.97 16.16
C THR A 37 13.79 8.45 17.04
N ARG A 38 12.83 9.24 16.53
CA ARG A 38 11.84 9.89 17.37
C ARG A 38 10.83 8.94 18.00
N HIS A 39 10.43 7.83 17.35
CA HIS A 39 9.40 6.95 17.93
C HIS A 39 9.54 5.46 17.60
N PRO A 40 10.58 4.75 18.06
CA PRO A 40 10.72 3.30 17.84
C PRO A 40 9.52 2.51 18.41
N ARG A 41 8.94 2.95 19.52
CA ARG A 41 7.71 2.35 20.12
C ARG A 41 6.48 2.54 19.22
N LYS A 42 6.35 3.68 18.54
CA LYS A 42 5.22 3.99 17.63
C LYS A 42 5.24 3.09 16.41
N LYS A 43 6.41 2.97 15.77
CA LYS A 43 6.62 2.06 14.63
C LYS A 43 6.30 0.62 15.02
N GLN A 44 6.78 0.16 16.18
CA GLN A 44 6.54 -1.19 16.68
C GLN A 44 5.05 -1.48 16.96
N LEU A 45 4.30 -0.50 17.47
CA LEU A 45 2.85 -0.65 17.72
C LEU A 45 2.08 -0.81 16.41
N VAL A 46 2.38 0.00 15.39
CA VAL A 46 1.74 -0.08 14.07
C VAL A 46 2.14 -1.38 13.36
N ASP A 47 3.41 -1.76 13.41
CA ASP A 47 3.90 -3.01 12.82
C ASP A 47 3.25 -4.24 13.45
N ASN A 48 3.01 -4.22 14.76
CA ASN A 48 2.36 -5.29 15.49
C ASN A 48 0.82 -5.29 15.41
N HIS A 49 0.23 -4.24 14.85
CA HIS A 49 -1.22 -4.13 14.74
C HIS A 49 -1.82 -5.26 13.89
N PRO A 50 -2.97 -5.87 14.31
CA PRO A 50 -3.58 -7.00 13.59
C PRO A 50 -3.90 -6.71 12.11
N LEU A 51 -4.29 -5.49 11.76
CA LEU A 51 -4.55 -5.09 10.37
C LEU A 51 -3.24 -5.04 9.55
N THR A 52 -2.16 -4.51 10.11
CA THR A 52 -0.84 -4.51 9.47
C THR A 52 -0.35 -5.93 9.19
N LYS A 53 -0.45 -6.81 10.20
CA LYS A 53 -0.09 -8.23 10.05
C LYS A 53 -0.94 -8.93 8.99
N ALA A 54 -2.24 -8.63 8.95
CA ALA A 54 -3.15 -9.20 7.94
C ALA A 54 -2.79 -8.74 6.52
N GLY A 55 -2.50 -7.45 6.33
CA GLY A 55 -2.05 -6.90 5.04
C GLY A 55 -0.72 -7.50 4.57
N LYS A 56 0.27 -7.57 5.46
CA LYS A 56 1.57 -8.21 5.18
C LYS A 56 1.41 -9.70 4.85
N LYS A 57 0.57 -10.42 5.61
CA LYS A 57 0.28 -11.84 5.35
C LYS A 57 -0.33 -12.03 3.97
N TYR A 58 -1.32 -11.21 3.59
CA TYR A 58 -1.91 -11.29 2.26
C TYR A 58 -0.84 -11.07 1.18
N ALA A 59 -0.01 -10.02 1.28
CA ALA A 59 1.03 -9.72 0.31
C ALA A 59 1.99 -10.90 0.11
N ASN A 60 2.45 -11.52 1.20
CA ASN A 60 3.33 -12.68 1.14
C ASN A 60 2.63 -13.90 0.51
N THR A 61 1.38 -14.19 0.93
CA THR A 61 0.62 -15.33 0.38
C THR A 61 0.36 -15.16 -1.12
N ALA A 62 0.07 -13.93 -1.58
CA ALA A 62 -0.10 -13.64 -3.00
C ALA A 62 1.20 -13.83 -3.80
N SER A 63 2.34 -13.35 -3.25
CA SER A 63 3.65 -13.55 -3.87
C SER A 63 4.04 -15.03 -3.97
N ASP A 64 3.77 -15.80 -2.92
CA ASP A 64 4.04 -17.25 -2.89
C ASP A 64 3.20 -17.97 -3.95
N TRP A 65 1.91 -17.61 -4.05
CA TRP A 65 1.00 -18.19 -5.03
C TRP A 65 1.48 -17.96 -6.48
N PHE A 66 1.94 -16.75 -6.82
CA PHE A 66 2.47 -16.47 -8.16
C PHE A 66 3.78 -17.20 -8.42
N ARG A 67 4.65 -17.33 -7.42
CA ARG A 67 5.90 -18.09 -7.55
C ARG A 67 5.62 -19.57 -7.85
N GLU A 68 4.60 -20.14 -7.23
CA GLU A 68 4.18 -21.52 -7.51
C GLU A 68 3.54 -21.65 -8.89
N LEU A 69 2.76 -20.65 -9.33
CA LEU A 69 2.17 -20.60 -10.67
C LEU A 69 3.26 -20.60 -11.75
N ASP A 70 4.24 -19.70 -11.63
CA ASP A 70 5.34 -19.54 -12.61
C ASP A 70 6.18 -20.81 -12.77
N GLN A 71 6.20 -21.69 -11.78
CA GLN A 71 6.90 -22.98 -11.84
C GLN A 71 6.10 -24.09 -12.55
N THR A 72 4.81 -23.92 -12.74
CA THR A 72 3.90 -25.02 -13.11
C THR A 72 3.13 -24.79 -14.40
N VAL A 73 3.04 -23.56 -14.91
CA VAL A 73 2.20 -23.22 -16.07
C VAL A 73 3.08 -22.71 -17.21
N ASP A 74 3.04 -23.40 -18.35
CA ASP A 74 3.45 -22.87 -19.64
C ASP A 74 2.41 -21.80 -20.04
N THR A 75 2.82 -20.54 -19.98
CA THR A 75 1.92 -19.39 -20.10
C THR A 75 1.66 -19.02 -21.55
N GLU A 76 0.97 -19.85 -22.30
CA GLU A 76 0.20 -19.39 -23.48
C GLU A 76 -1.14 -18.75 -23.08
N ASN A 77 -1.29 -18.33 -21.83
CA ASN A 77 -2.56 -17.87 -21.31
C ASN A 77 -2.78 -16.37 -21.52
N SER A 78 -3.91 -16.12 -22.07
CA SER A 78 -4.59 -14.90 -22.50
C SER A 78 -4.15 -13.62 -21.76
N GLU A 79 -4.08 -12.52 -22.51
CA GLU A 79 -3.98 -11.12 -22.10
C GLU A 79 -4.77 -10.79 -20.80
N ARG A 80 -5.95 -11.42 -20.61
CA ARG A 80 -6.77 -11.24 -19.39
C ARG A 80 -6.13 -11.75 -18.10
N LEU A 81 -5.33 -12.81 -18.17
CA LEU A 81 -4.58 -13.33 -17.00
C LEU A 81 -3.46 -12.41 -16.61
N GLU A 82 -2.78 -11.83 -17.60
CA GLU A 82 -1.70 -10.88 -17.36
C GLU A 82 -2.22 -9.61 -16.72
N ASP A 83 -3.32 -9.04 -17.21
CA ASP A 83 -3.99 -7.87 -16.61
C ASP A 83 -4.39 -8.13 -15.14
N ALA A 84 -4.99 -9.30 -14.86
CA ALA A 84 -5.36 -9.66 -13.51
C ALA A 84 -4.13 -9.83 -12.60
N ARG A 85 -3.05 -10.42 -13.12
CA ARG A 85 -1.77 -10.56 -12.45
C ARG A 85 -1.17 -9.21 -12.10
N GLU A 86 -1.09 -8.29 -13.06
CA GLU A 86 -0.56 -6.94 -12.85
C GLU A 86 -1.34 -6.21 -11.75
N VAL A 87 -2.67 -6.25 -11.79
CA VAL A 87 -3.52 -5.63 -10.76
C VAL A 87 -3.20 -6.18 -9.37
N ILE A 88 -3.10 -7.50 -9.22
CA ILE A 88 -2.81 -8.11 -7.93
C ILE A 88 -1.40 -7.73 -7.46
N GLN A 89 -0.40 -7.85 -8.32
CA GLN A 89 1.00 -7.54 -8.01
C GLN A 89 1.20 -6.06 -7.66
N TRP A 90 0.47 -5.15 -8.34
CA TRP A 90 0.48 -3.72 -8.03
C TRP A 90 -0.08 -3.42 -6.65
N TYR A 91 -1.22 -4.01 -6.29
CA TYR A 91 -1.90 -3.68 -5.04
C TYR A 91 -1.45 -4.50 -3.84
N GLN A 92 -0.83 -5.67 -4.01
CA GLN A 92 -0.51 -6.57 -2.88
C GLN A 92 0.31 -5.89 -1.77
N TYR A 93 1.36 -5.13 -2.14
CA TYR A 93 2.17 -4.38 -1.17
C TYR A 93 1.54 -3.05 -0.79
N GLN A 94 0.86 -2.39 -1.72
CA GLN A 94 0.20 -1.11 -1.46
C GLN A 94 -0.89 -1.24 -0.39
N ILE A 95 -1.68 -2.31 -0.40
CA ILE A 95 -2.68 -2.60 0.63
C ILE A 95 -2.03 -2.60 2.02
N ALA A 96 -0.91 -3.29 2.19
CA ALA A 96 -0.20 -3.35 3.47
C ALA A 96 0.33 -1.96 3.88
N VAL A 97 1.02 -1.27 2.97
CA VAL A 97 1.62 0.05 3.23
C VAL A 97 0.55 1.09 3.55
N LYS A 98 -0.54 1.15 2.78
CA LYS A 98 -1.63 2.12 3.00
C LYS A 98 -2.41 1.83 4.28
N THR A 99 -2.58 0.55 4.65
CA THR A 99 -3.15 0.16 5.94
C THR A 99 -2.26 0.63 7.11
N MET A 100 -0.95 0.45 7.01
CA MET A 100 0.01 0.94 8.02
C MET A 100 -0.04 2.46 8.14
N ARG A 101 -0.05 3.18 7.01
CA ARG A 101 -0.11 4.65 6.99
C ARG A 101 -1.40 5.17 7.60
N ALA A 102 -2.56 4.54 7.30
CA ALA A 102 -3.83 4.89 7.91
C ALA A 102 -3.80 4.75 9.45
N LEU A 103 -3.22 3.66 9.94
CA LEU A 103 -3.08 3.42 11.39
C LEU A 103 -2.12 4.40 12.07
N SER A 104 -1.02 4.76 11.41
CA SER A 104 -0.07 5.76 11.92
C SER A 104 -0.72 7.15 11.97
N GLY A 105 -1.35 7.58 10.89
CA GLY A 105 -2.01 8.88 10.79
C GLY A 105 -3.14 9.04 11.80
N ARG A 106 -3.96 8.00 12.00
CA ARG A 106 -5.04 8.05 12.99
C ARG A 106 -4.55 8.31 14.41
N LYS A 107 -3.40 7.77 14.78
CA LYS A 107 -2.81 8.04 16.10
C LYS A 107 -2.30 9.47 16.20
N GLU A 108 -1.66 9.98 15.15
CA GLU A 108 -1.19 11.37 15.06
C GLU A 108 -2.36 12.35 15.14
N GLU A 109 -3.43 12.10 14.39
CA GLU A 109 -4.64 12.92 14.40
C GLU A 109 -5.28 13.02 15.79
N PHE A 110 -5.26 11.94 16.58
CA PHE A 110 -5.75 11.97 17.96
C PHE A 110 -4.86 12.79 18.90
N GLU A 111 -3.54 12.70 18.72
CA GLU A 111 -2.57 13.46 19.52
C GLU A 111 -2.65 14.96 19.17
N GLU A 112 -2.71 15.31 17.89
CA GLU A 112 -2.76 16.68 17.38
C GLU A 112 -4.15 17.34 17.59
N ALA A 113 -5.24 16.60 17.42
CA ALA A 113 -6.60 17.13 17.67
C ALA A 113 -6.81 17.53 19.13
N ALA A 114 -6.13 16.89 20.06
CA ALA A 114 -6.12 17.28 21.47
C ALA A 114 -5.39 18.62 21.71
N GLU A 115 -4.46 19.00 20.84
CA GLU A 115 -3.62 20.19 20.96
C GLU A 115 -4.10 21.36 20.09
N PHE A 116 -4.56 21.10 18.85
CA PHE A 116 -4.83 22.12 17.83
C PHE A 116 -6.25 22.13 17.24
N GLY A 117 -7.15 21.25 17.67
CA GLY A 117 -8.49 21.09 17.10
C GLY A 117 -8.55 20.15 15.88
N GLU A 118 -9.70 20.13 15.17
CA GLU A 118 -9.90 19.21 14.04
C GLU A 118 -8.94 19.52 12.87
N LEU A 119 -8.03 18.58 12.60
CA LEU A 119 -7.12 18.60 11.45
C LEU A 119 -7.62 17.67 10.32
N PRO A 120 -7.17 17.89 9.06
CA PRO A 120 -7.55 17.02 7.94
C PRO A 120 -7.15 15.55 8.18
N LYS A 121 -8.12 14.65 8.10
CA LYS A 121 -7.94 13.21 8.38
C LYS A 121 -7.27 12.46 7.21
N ASP A 122 -5.96 12.60 7.02
CA ASP A 122 -5.21 11.86 5.96
C ASP A 122 -5.23 10.33 6.20
N SER A 123 -5.54 9.91 7.42
CA SER A 123 -5.73 8.50 7.78
C SER A 123 -6.88 7.85 7.01
N ASP A 124 -8.03 8.53 6.89
CA ASP A 124 -9.18 8.05 6.10
C ASP A 124 -8.85 8.01 4.60
N GLY A 125 -8.08 8.96 4.08
CA GLY A 125 -7.58 8.93 2.70
C GLY A 125 -6.69 7.73 2.43
N SER A 126 -5.78 7.42 3.33
CA SER A 126 -4.92 6.23 3.23
C SER A 126 -5.73 4.94 3.33
N ALA A 127 -6.71 4.88 4.22
CA ALA A 127 -7.64 3.75 4.34
C ALA A 127 -8.49 3.57 3.07
N LYS A 128 -9.00 4.66 2.46
CA LYS A 128 -9.72 4.63 1.17
C LYS A 128 -8.89 3.97 0.08
N VAL A 129 -7.62 4.37 -0.06
CA VAL A 129 -6.72 3.78 -1.06
C VAL A 129 -6.48 2.29 -0.81
N ALA A 130 -6.31 1.87 0.45
CA ALA A 130 -6.19 0.46 0.80
C ALA A 130 -7.47 -0.33 0.43
N LEU A 131 -8.65 0.22 0.72
CA LEU A 131 -9.95 -0.39 0.38
C LEU A 131 -10.13 -0.53 -1.14
N ILE A 132 -9.77 0.48 -1.93
CA ILE A 132 -9.79 0.40 -3.40
C ILE A 132 -8.86 -0.71 -3.88
N GLY A 133 -7.66 -0.79 -3.34
CA GLY A 133 -6.70 -1.85 -3.67
C GLY A 133 -7.24 -3.24 -3.36
N ILE A 134 -7.91 -3.40 -2.21
CA ILE A 134 -8.55 -4.66 -1.81
C ILE A 134 -9.66 -5.04 -2.80
N ASP A 135 -10.56 -4.12 -3.13
CA ASP A 135 -11.69 -4.40 -4.03
C ASP A 135 -11.19 -4.79 -5.44
N ARG A 136 -10.19 -4.08 -5.97
CA ARG A 136 -9.57 -4.40 -7.27
C ARG A 136 -8.85 -5.74 -7.24
N SER A 137 -8.09 -6.03 -6.20
CA SER A 137 -7.44 -7.33 -6.05
C SER A 137 -8.43 -8.47 -5.92
N MET A 138 -9.54 -8.29 -5.20
CA MET A 138 -10.60 -9.31 -5.11
C MET A 138 -11.25 -9.60 -6.47
N ALA A 139 -11.49 -8.55 -7.28
CA ALA A 139 -12.02 -8.73 -8.64
C ALA A 139 -11.02 -9.49 -9.54
N ALA A 140 -9.74 -9.12 -9.47
CA ALA A 140 -8.68 -9.78 -10.22
C ALA A 140 -8.48 -11.25 -9.79
N TRP A 141 -8.51 -11.55 -8.48
CA TRP A 141 -8.46 -12.93 -7.99
C TRP A 141 -9.64 -13.78 -8.45
N ARG A 142 -10.85 -13.21 -8.52
CA ARG A 142 -12.00 -13.90 -9.09
C ARG A 142 -11.83 -14.22 -10.58
N LEU A 143 -11.22 -13.29 -11.32
CA LEU A 143 -10.89 -13.53 -12.72
C LEU A 143 -9.85 -14.66 -12.85
N MET A 144 -8.80 -14.67 -12.03
CA MET A 144 -7.83 -15.77 -11.95
C MET A 144 -8.51 -17.11 -11.63
N GLN A 145 -9.42 -17.12 -10.66
CA GLN A 145 -10.18 -18.31 -10.27
C GLN A 145 -11.00 -18.90 -11.41
N LEU A 146 -11.61 -18.05 -12.23
CA LEU A 146 -12.42 -18.46 -13.39
C LEU A 146 -11.55 -18.93 -14.55
N SER A 147 -10.39 -18.32 -14.73
CA SER A 147 -9.48 -18.62 -15.85
C SER A 147 -8.57 -19.84 -15.58
N LEU A 148 -8.38 -20.20 -14.31
CA LEU A 148 -7.53 -21.31 -13.87
C LEU A 148 -8.34 -22.26 -12.94
N PRO A 149 -9.28 -23.04 -13.51
CA PRO A 149 -10.17 -23.89 -12.72
C PRO A 149 -9.43 -24.93 -11.86
N GLU A 150 -8.29 -25.43 -12.33
CA GLU A 150 -7.42 -26.35 -11.59
C GLU A 150 -6.76 -25.70 -10.34
N ARG A 151 -6.66 -24.38 -10.34
CA ARG A 151 -6.11 -23.57 -9.24
C ARG A 151 -7.20 -22.87 -8.41
N ALA A 152 -8.46 -22.98 -8.80
CA ALA A 152 -9.59 -22.25 -8.19
C ALA A 152 -9.63 -22.42 -6.65
N ALA A 153 -9.36 -23.63 -6.14
CA ALA A 153 -9.35 -23.90 -4.72
C ALA A 153 -8.25 -23.13 -3.95
N SER A 154 -7.09 -22.92 -4.56
CA SER A 154 -5.97 -22.19 -3.94
C SER A 154 -6.19 -20.68 -3.93
N VAL A 155 -7.06 -20.13 -4.77
CA VAL A 155 -7.42 -18.71 -4.80
C VAL A 155 -8.41 -18.31 -3.70
N VAL A 156 -9.30 -19.24 -3.29
CA VAL A 156 -10.32 -18.96 -2.28
C VAL A 156 -9.74 -18.40 -0.97
N PRO A 157 -8.67 -18.94 -0.37
CA PRO A 157 -8.08 -18.38 0.84
C PRO A 157 -7.60 -16.93 0.68
N LEU A 158 -7.09 -16.53 -0.50
CA LEU A 158 -6.63 -15.18 -0.79
C LEU A 158 -7.80 -14.20 -0.81
N ILE A 159 -8.90 -14.56 -1.48
CA ILE A 159 -10.12 -13.75 -1.49
C ILE A 159 -10.67 -13.57 -0.06
N LEU A 160 -10.73 -14.66 0.72
CA LEU A 160 -11.19 -14.60 2.12
C LEU A 160 -10.29 -13.76 3.02
N GLN A 161 -8.97 -13.76 2.80
CA GLN A 161 -8.06 -12.87 3.52
C GLN A 161 -8.36 -11.40 3.22
N LEU A 162 -8.54 -11.05 1.94
CA LEU A 162 -8.90 -9.70 1.53
C LEU A 162 -10.26 -9.26 2.08
N GLU A 163 -11.27 -10.12 2.02
CA GLU A 163 -12.60 -9.81 2.56
C GLU A 163 -12.57 -9.53 4.06
N ARG A 164 -11.85 -10.37 4.82
CA ARG A 164 -11.67 -10.14 6.26
C ARG A 164 -10.90 -8.86 6.55
N LEU A 165 -9.89 -8.54 5.76
CA LEU A 165 -9.11 -7.31 5.88
C LEU A 165 -9.99 -6.09 5.56
N ARG A 166 -10.78 -6.15 4.48
CA ARG A 166 -11.75 -5.12 4.09
C ARG A 166 -12.71 -4.81 5.22
N ASN A 167 -13.40 -5.82 5.73
CA ASN A 167 -14.41 -5.65 6.78
C ASN A 167 -13.83 -5.04 8.06
N ARG A 168 -12.61 -5.42 8.42
CA ARG A 168 -11.90 -4.85 9.58
C ARG A 168 -11.44 -3.42 9.34
N LEU A 169 -10.98 -3.12 8.14
CA LEU A 169 -10.52 -1.79 7.77
C LEU A 169 -11.68 -0.80 7.70
N GLU A 170 -12.82 -1.19 7.11
CA GLU A 170 -14.06 -0.38 7.10
C GLU A 170 -14.58 -0.11 8.52
N LYS A 171 -14.51 -1.12 9.39
CA LYS A 171 -14.88 -0.93 10.80
C LYS A 171 -13.94 0.02 11.54
N ALA A 172 -12.63 -0.04 11.23
CA ALA A 172 -11.64 0.83 11.83
C ALA A 172 -11.70 2.26 11.27
N PHE A 173 -12.07 2.44 10.00
CA PHE A 173 -12.12 3.71 9.29
C PHE A 173 -13.49 3.88 8.60
N PRO A 174 -14.56 4.14 9.34
CA PRO A 174 -15.91 4.18 8.78
C PRO A 174 -16.14 5.31 7.77
N ALA A 175 -15.37 6.40 7.86
CA ALA A 175 -15.45 7.53 6.94
C ALA A 175 -14.58 7.34 5.68
N ALA A 176 -13.73 6.31 5.61
CA ALA A 176 -12.77 6.13 4.52
C ALA A 176 -13.44 6.07 3.13
N ARG A 177 -14.60 5.38 3.00
CA ARG A 177 -15.29 5.27 1.71
C ARG A 177 -15.83 6.61 1.20
N SER A 178 -16.29 7.47 2.09
CA SER A 178 -16.83 8.80 1.77
C SER A 178 -15.77 9.91 1.79
N PHE A 179 -14.54 9.60 2.15
CA PHE A 179 -13.47 10.59 2.19
C PHE A 179 -13.25 11.22 0.82
N ILE A 180 -13.26 12.56 0.77
CA ILE A 180 -12.95 13.37 -0.40
C ILE A 180 -11.67 14.14 -0.08
N ARG A 181 -10.65 13.99 -0.94
CA ARG A 181 -9.42 14.74 -0.77
C ARG A 181 -9.60 16.14 -1.35
N PRO A 182 -9.48 17.21 -0.52
CA PRO A 182 -9.58 18.57 -1.02
C PRO A 182 -8.56 18.83 -2.14
N GLY A 183 -9.04 19.33 -3.29
CA GLY A 183 -8.21 19.67 -4.44
C GLY A 183 -7.84 18.51 -5.38
N PHE A 184 -8.29 17.24 -5.09
CA PHE A 184 -7.99 16.08 -5.95
C PHE A 184 -9.22 15.28 -6.38
N ASP A 185 -10.28 15.25 -5.58
CA ASP A 185 -11.49 14.44 -5.82
C ASP A 185 -12.71 15.31 -6.16
N GLY A 186 -12.50 16.55 -6.64
CA GLY A 186 -13.53 17.53 -7.03
C GLY A 186 -13.76 17.61 -8.52
#